data_cb1f27152be1375f31978e7a3e1779f2
#
_entry.id   cb1f27152be1375f31978e7a3e1779f2
#
_cell.length_a   1.000
_cell.length_b   1.000
_cell.length_c   1.000
_cell.angle_alpha   90.00
_cell.angle_beta   90.00
_cell.angle_gamma   90.00
#
_symmetry.space_group_name_H-M   'P 1'
#
loop_
_entity.id
_entity.type
_entity.pdbx_description
1 polymer ?
#
loop_
_entity_poly.entity_id
_entity_poly.type
_entity_poly.pdbx_seq_one_letter_code
_entity_poly.pdbx_strand_id
1 'polypeptide(L)'
;MSRLKEQYQNEIVKATIEKFGYKNIMEVPKLDKIVVNMGVGEAKENAKLLEAAVKDMETITGQKAVTTKAKNSVANFKIREGMAIGCKTTLRGEKMYDFADRLINLALPRVRDFRGVSADSFDGRGNYALGIKEQIIFPEIEYDKVDKVRGMDIIFVTTVKTDEEARELLRLFGMPFVK
;
A
#
# COMPACT_ATOMS: atom_id res chain seq x y z
N MET A 1 0.08 15.55 -14.73
CA MET A 1 0.16 15.50 -13.25
C MET A 1 -0.96 14.62 -12.72
N SER A 2 -0.74 13.82 -11.69
CA SER A 2 -1.77 12.97 -11.08
C SER A 2 -2.88 13.83 -10.45
N ARG A 3 -4.14 13.44 -10.62
CA ARG A 3 -5.31 14.11 -10.03
C ARG A 3 -5.16 14.28 -8.50
N LEU A 4 -4.73 13.23 -7.81
CA LEU A 4 -4.58 13.24 -6.36
C LEU A 4 -3.43 14.15 -5.91
N LYS A 5 -2.37 14.28 -6.71
CA LYS A 5 -1.28 15.22 -6.46
C LYS A 5 -1.73 16.67 -6.61
N GLU A 6 -2.54 16.96 -7.59
CA GLU A 6 -3.14 18.28 -7.77
C GLU A 6 -4.06 18.64 -6.61
N GLN A 7 -4.90 17.72 -6.19
CA GLN A 7 -5.75 17.87 -5.01
C GLN A 7 -4.92 18.13 -3.74
N TYR A 8 -3.83 17.40 -3.56
CA TYR A 8 -2.93 17.63 -2.44
C TYR A 8 -2.39 19.06 -2.43
N GLN A 9 -1.87 19.53 -3.56
CA GLN A 9 -1.26 20.86 -3.65
C GLN A 9 -2.28 22.00 -3.49
N ASN A 10 -3.48 21.85 -4.03
CA ASN A 10 -4.48 22.92 -4.08
C ASN A 10 -5.37 23.00 -2.84
N GLU A 11 -5.71 21.86 -2.25
CA GLU A 11 -6.71 21.74 -1.18
C GLU A 11 -6.14 21.21 0.14
N ILE A 12 -5.44 20.07 0.09
CA ILE A 12 -5.02 19.33 1.29
C ILE A 12 -3.98 20.12 2.08
N VAL A 13 -3.02 20.74 1.43
CA VAL A 13 -2.00 21.58 2.07
C VAL A 13 -2.66 22.71 2.87
N LYS A 14 -3.62 23.40 2.30
CA LYS A 14 -4.34 24.49 2.96
C LYS A 14 -5.14 23.99 4.16
N ALA A 15 -5.90 22.90 3.99
CA ALA A 15 -6.72 22.32 5.04
C ALA A 15 -5.89 21.83 6.23
N THR A 16 -4.72 21.26 6.00
CA THR A 16 -3.81 20.82 7.06
C THR A 16 -3.16 21.98 7.79
N ILE A 17 -2.78 23.05 7.10
CA ILE A 17 -2.25 24.28 7.71
C ILE A 17 -3.32 24.90 8.63
N GLU A 18 -4.55 25.00 8.19
CA GLU A 18 -5.65 25.55 8.99
C GLU A 18 -5.91 24.72 10.25
N LYS A 19 -5.88 23.38 10.13
CA LYS A 19 -6.19 22.48 11.24
C LYS A 19 -5.07 22.41 12.29
N PHE A 20 -3.81 22.32 11.87
CA PHE A 20 -2.66 22.09 12.74
C PHE A 20 -1.80 23.32 12.99
N GLY A 21 -2.01 24.40 12.26
CA GLY A 21 -1.32 25.66 12.46
C GLY A 21 0.16 25.66 12.10
N TYR A 22 0.56 24.96 11.05
CA TYR A 22 1.94 24.94 10.58
C TYR A 22 2.43 26.33 10.16
N LYS A 23 3.64 26.68 10.59
CA LYS A 23 4.27 27.98 10.28
C LYS A 23 4.93 27.98 8.91
N ASN A 24 5.41 26.82 8.46
CA ASN A 24 6.13 26.67 7.21
C ASN A 24 5.46 25.60 6.35
N ILE A 25 5.33 25.85 5.06
CA ILE A 25 4.79 24.88 4.10
C ILE A 25 5.60 23.57 4.05
N MET A 26 6.88 23.62 4.41
CA MET A 26 7.73 22.43 4.48
C MET A 26 7.41 21.50 5.67
N GLU A 27 6.66 22.00 6.66
CA GLU A 27 6.20 21.19 7.80
C GLU A 27 4.91 20.42 7.49
N VAL A 28 4.23 20.76 6.41
CA VAL A 28 2.95 20.14 6.02
C VAL A 28 3.13 18.64 5.78
N PRO A 29 2.24 17.80 6.34
CA PRO A 29 2.26 16.37 6.08
C PRO A 29 2.19 16.04 4.59
N LYS A 30 3.01 15.11 4.15
CA LYS A 30 3.00 14.59 2.78
C LYS A 30 3.25 13.10 2.75
N LEU A 31 2.78 12.44 1.70
CA LEU A 31 3.16 11.06 1.41
C LEU A 31 4.61 11.03 0.91
N ASP A 32 5.43 10.19 1.53
CA ASP A 32 6.79 9.93 1.09
C ASP A 32 6.84 8.79 0.07
N LYS A 33 6.26 7.66 0.43
CA LYS A 33 6.18 6.47 -0.42
C LYS A 33 5.00 5.57 -0.06
N ILE A 34 4.64 4.69 -0.99
CA ILE A 34 3.74 3.58 -0.73
C ILE A 34 4.51 2.29 -1.03
N VAL A 35 4.54 1.39 -0.06
CA VAL A 35 5.16 0.07 -0.22
C VAL A 35 4.06 -0.97 -0.32
N VAL A 36 4.07 -1.74 -1.39
CA VAL A 36 3.18 -2.88 -1.57
C VAL A 36 4.01 -4.15 -1.39
N ASN A 37 3.61 -4.99 -0.46
CA ASN A 37 4.29 -6.24 -0.15
C ASN A 37 3.34 -7.43 -0.28
N MET A 38 3.83 -8.51 -0.83
CA MET A 38 3.10 -9.77 -0.94
C MET A 38 3.99 -10.90 -0.42
N GLY A 39 3.56 -11.55 0.65
CA GLY A 39 4.21 -12.73 1.20
C GLY A 39 3.72 -13.99 0.47
N VAL A 40 4.63 -14.77 -0.07
CA VAL A 40 4.35 -16.03 -0.78
C VAL A 40 5.14 -17.17 -0.10
N GLY A 41 4.66 -17.62 1.04
CA GLY A 41 5.31 -18.69 1.82
C GLY A 41 5.37 -20.01 1.07
N GLU A 42 4.45 -20.28 0.16
CA GLU A 42 4.41 -21.49 -0.68
C GLU A 42 5.50 -21.52 -1.76
N ALA A 43 6.16 -20.39 -2.02
CA ALA A 43 7.25 -20.30 -2.97
C ALA A 43 8.44 -21.21 -2.60
N LYS A 44 8.57 -21.59 -1.32
CA LYS A 44 9.55 -22.58 -0.84
C LYS A 44 9.38 -23.96 -1.50
N GLU A 45 8.16 -24.31 -1.88
CA GLU A 45 7.83 -25.60 -2.52
C GLU A 45 7.71 -25.46 -4.04
N ASN A 46 7.23 -24.32 -4.54
CA ASN A 46 7.02 -24.07 -5.95
C ASN A 46 7.36 -22.62 -6.34
N ALA A 47 8.48 -22.44 -7.01
CA ALA A 47 8.93 -21.13 -7.46
C ALA A 47 8.00 -20.43 -8.47
N LYS A 48 7.20 -21.20 -9.22
CA LYS A 48 6.21 -20.64 -10.16
C LYS A 48 5.12 -19.82 -9.48
N LEU A 49 4.78 -20.15 -8.23
CA LEU A 49 3.82 -19.38 -7.44
C LEU A 49 4.35 -17.96 -7.16
N LEU A 50 5.64 -17.83 -6.90
CA LEU A 50 6.27 -16.52 -6.71
C LEU A 50 6.32 -15.72 -8.01
N GLU A 51 6.62 -16.35 -9.13
CA GLU A 51 6.62 -15.69 -10.44
C GLU A 51 5.23 -15.14 -10.78
N ALA A 52 4.17 -15.90 -10.50
CA ALA A 52 2.80 -15.45 -10.67
C ALA A 52 2.47 -14.26 -9.75
N ALA A 53 2.90 -14.30 -8.50
CA ALA A 53 2.71 -13.20 -7.55
C ALA A 53 3.45 -11.92 -7.97
N VAL A 54 4.67 -12.05 -8.46
CA VAL A 54 5.46 -10.94 -9.01
C VAL A 54 4.77 -10.31 -10.20
N LYS A 55 4.24 -11.13 -11.11
CA LYS A 55 3.51 -10.66 -12.29
C LYS A 55 2.24 -9.90 -11.90
N ASP A 56 1.47 -10.42 -10.95
CA ASP A 56 0.27 -9.75 -10.43
C ASP A 56 0.63 -8.40 -9.82
N MET A 57 1.68 -8.34 -9.01
CA MET A 57 2.14 -7.10 -8.40
C MET A 57 2.61 -6.08 -9.44
N GLU A 58 3.35 -6.49 -10.45
CA GLU A 58 3.77 -5.62 -11.55
C GLU A 58 2.57 -5.06 -12.34
N THR A 59 1.55 -5.88 -12.55
CA THR A 59 0.30 -5.45 -13.19
C THR A 59 -0.45 -4.42 -12.35
N ILE A 60 -0.55 -4.63 -11.04
CA ILE A 60 -1.24 -3.73 -10.12
C ILE A 60 -0.52 -2.39 -9.98
N THR A 61 0.79 -2.41 -9.79
CA THR A 61 1.58 -1.21 -9.50
C THR A 61 2.11 -0.49 -10.74
N GLY A 62 2.20 -1.19 -11.86
CA GLY A 62 2.83 -0.66 -13.08
C GLY A 62 4.34 -0.49 -12.97
N GLN A 63 4.97 -1.08 -11.98
CA GLN A 63 6.41 -1.00 -11.71
C GLN A 63 6.96 -2.40 -11.42
N LYS A 64 8.22 -2.63 -11.81
CA LYS A 64 8.90 -3.89 -11.56
C LYS A 64 9.01 -4.19 -10.06
N ALA A 65 8.59 -5.39 -9.67
CA ALA A 65 8.66 -5.85 -8.28
C ALA A 65 10.03 -6.44 -7.96
N VAL A 66 10.44 -6.28 -6.71
CA VAL A 66 11.66 -6.88 -6.16
C VAL A 66 11.29 -8.13 -5.38
N THR A 67 11.97 -9.23 -5.65
CA THR A 67 11.82 -10.47 -4.89
C THR A 67 12.47 -10.33 -3.51
N THR A 68 11.74 -10.67 -2.46
CA THR A 68 12.23 -10.66 -1.08
C THR A 68 12.70 -12.05 -0.66
N LYS A 69 13.83 -12.09 0.04
CA LYS A 69 14.47 -13.33 0.48
C LYS A 69 14.42 -13.47 2.00
N ALA A 70 14.39 -14.72 2.46
CA ALA A 70 14.45 -15.02 3.89
C ALA A 70 15.78 -14.57 4.48
N LYS A 71 15.74 -13.88 5.62
CA LYS A 71 16.92 -13.44 6.37
C LYS A 71 17.53 -14.54 7.21
N ASN A 72 16.69 -15.39 7.78
CA ASN A 72 17.08 -16.46 8.69
C ASN A 72 16.49 -17.81 8.26
N SER A 73 17.20 -18.87 8.56
CA SER A 73 16.70 -20.23 8.39
C SER A 73 15.79 -20.60 9.55
N VAL A 74 14.58 -21.10 9.26
CA VAL A 74 13.61 -21.58 10.25
C VAL A 74 13.16 -22.99 9.89
N ALA A 75 13.58 -23.97 10.66
CA ALA A 75 13.30 -25.39 10.38
C ALA A 75 11.81 -25.73 10.38
N ASN A 76 11.04 -25.18 11.32
CA ASN A 76 9.60 -25.42 11.43
C ASN A 76 8.82 -24.97 10.19
N PHE A 77 9.27 -23.91 9.52
CA PHE A 77 8.67 -23.42 8.29
C PHE A 77 9.34 -23.96 7.02
N LYS A 78 10.34 -24.83 7.17
CA LYS A 78 11.13 -25.38 6.06
C LYS A 78 11.76 -24.28 5.16
N ILE A 79 12.21 -23.20 5.78
CA ILE A 79 12.79 -22.04 5.14
C ILE A 79 14.29 -22.00 5.42
N ARG A 80 15.09 -21.75 4.39
CA ARG A 80 16.53 -21.49 4.50
C ARG A 80 16.84 -20.04 4.15
N GLU A 81 17.88 -19.51 4.76
CA GLU A 81 18.40 -18.19 4.43
C GLU A 81 18.64 -18.04 2.93
N GLY A 82 18.20 -16.92 2.35
CA GLY A 82 18.32 -16.64 0.92
C GLY A 82 17.22 -17.20 0.03
N MET A 83 16.29 -18.00 0.57
CA MET A 83 15.13 -18.46 -0.21
C MET A 83 14.19 -17.30 -0.54
N ALA A 84 13.74 -17.22 -1.78
CA ALA A 84 12.74 -16.26 -2.22
C ALA A 84 11.36 -16.62 -1.65
N ILE A 85 10.78 -15.76 -0.84
CA ILE A 85 9.53 -16.00 -0.12
C ILE A 85 8.47 -14.90 -0.30
N GLY A 86 8.75 -13.90 -1.08
CA GLY A 86 7.81 -12.81 -1.32
C GLY A 86 8.29 -11.83 -2.38
N CYS A 87 7.51 -10.80 -2.58
CA CYS A 87 7.84 -9.70 -3.46
C CYS A 87 7.32 -8.38 -2.90
N LYS A 88 7.95 -7.29 -3.27
CA LYS A 88 7.55 -5.95 -2.89
C LYS A 88 7.82 -4.93 -3.98
N THR A 89 7.09 -3.84 -3.94
CA THR A 89 7.30 -2.67 -4.80
C THR A 89 7.19 -1.41 -3.98
N THR A 90 8.10 -0.48 -4.19
CA THR A 90 8.06 0.84 -3.55
C THR A 90 7.71 1.89 -4.59
N LEU A 91 6.60 2.59 -4.37
CA LEU A 91 6.08 3.63 -5.25
C LEU A 91 6.35 5.01 -4.68
N ARG A 92 6.85 5.91 -5.53
CA ARG A 92 7.15 7.31 -5.18
C ARG A 92 6.68 8.25 -6.29
N GLY A 93 6.53 9.53 -5.95
CA GLY A 93 6.18 10.55 -6.92
C GLY A 93 4.80 10.34 -7.54
N GLU A 94 4.67 10.54 -8.83
CA GLU A 94 3.38 10.45 -9.52
C GLU A 94 2.78 9.06 -9.52
N LYS A 95 3.59 8.03 -9.66
CA LYS A 95 3.13 6.63 -9.59
C LYS A 95 2.51 6.30 -8.23
N MET A 96 3.04 6.85 -7.16
CA MET A 96 2.49 6.73 -5.80
C MET A 96 1.09 7.35 -5.71
N TYR A 97 0.92 8.56 -6.20
CA TYR A 97 -0.39 9.23 -6.19
C TYR A 97 -1.42 8.53 -7.10
N ASP A 98 -1.00 8.07 -8.26
CA ASP A 98 -1.86 7.31 -9.18
C ASP A 98 -2.32 6.00 -8.55
N PHE A 99 -1.42 5.29 -7.90
CA PHE A 99 -1.75 4.06 -7.18
C PHE A 99 -2.69 4.32 -6.00
N ALA A 100 -2.45 5.36 -5.20
CA ALA A 100 -3.32 5.74 -4.09
C ALA A 100 -4.73 6.09 -4.58
N ASP A 101 -4.85 6.82 -5.66
CA ASP A 101 -6.14 7.18 -6.27
C ASP A 101 -6.91 5.94 -6.72
N ARG A 102 -6.27 5.03 -7.44
CA ARG A 102 -6.89 3.76 -7.86
C ARG A 102 -7.29 2.89 -6.68
N LEU A 103 -6.44 2.77 -5.67
CA LEU A 103 -6.74 2.00 -4.48
C LEU A 103 -7.98 2.54 -3.75
N ILE A 104 -8.00 3.82 -3.47
CA ILE A 104 -9.07 4.44 -2.67
C ILE A 104 -10.39 4.47 -3.42
N ASN A 105 -10.37 4.82 -4.70
CA ASN A 105 -11.60 5.09 -5.47
C ASN A 105 -12.09 3.89 -6.29
N LEU A 106 -11.24 2.97 -6.67
CA LEU A 106 -11.60 1.84 -7.53
C LEU A 106 -11.48 0.48 -6.82
N ALA A 107 -10.38 0.23 -6.12
CA ALA A 107 -10.11 -1.08 -5.54
C ALA A 107 -10.85 -1.31 -4.22
N LEU A 108 -10.77 -0.39 -3.27
CA LEU A 108 -11.43 -0.56 -1.95
C LEU A 108 -12.95 -0.72 -2.03
N PRO A 109 -13.69 0.02 -2.87
CA PRO A 109 -15.13 -0.21 -3.04
C PRO A 109 -15.50 -1.61 -3.57
N ARG A 110 -14.56 -2.31 -4.20
CA ARG A 110 -14.74 -3.67 -4.72
C ARG A 110 -14.45 -4.78 -3.71
N VAL A 111 -13.95 -4.41 -2.53
CA VAL A 111 -13.73 -5.37 -1.43
C VAL A 111 -15.08 -5.95 -1.00
N ARG A 112 -15.13 -7.26 -0.84
CA ARG A 112 -16.34 -7.96 -0.40
C ARG A 112 -16.72 -7.54 1.02
N ASP A 113 -17.99 -7.19 1.24
CA ASP A 113 -18.52 -6.72 2.52
C ASP A 113 -17.74 -5.52 3.10
N PHE A 114 -17.31 -4.61 2.23
CA PHE A 114 -16.52 -3.47 2.62
C PHE A 114 -17.31 -2.50 3.51
N ARG A 115 -16.78 -2.25 4.72
CA ARG A 115 -17.37 -1.32 5.70
C ARG A 115 -16.45 -0.16 6.06
N GLY A 116 -15.30 -0.07 5.43
CA GLY A 116 -14.25 0.89 5.71
C GLY A 116 -12.96 0.21 6.14
N VAL A 117 -11.90 0.99 6.28
CA VAL A 117 -10.60 0.55 6.73
C VAL A 117 -10.37 0.94 8.18
N SER A 118 -9.53 0.19 8.91
CA SER A 118 -9.22 0.48 10.30
C SER A 118 -8.62 1.88 10.47
N ALA A 119 -9.13 2.63 11.45
CA ALA A 119 -8.57 3.93 11.83
C ALA A 119 -7.35 3.81 12.77
N ASP A 120 -7.05 2.62 13.26
CA ASP A 120 -6.04 2.38 14.31
C ASP A 120 -4.78 1.65 13.82
N SER A 121 -4.68 1.40 12.52
CA SER A 121 -3.54 0.67 11.92
C SER A 121 -2.32 1.55 11.66
N PHE A 122 -2.00 2.45 12.59
CA PHE A 122 -0.82 3.31 12.58
C PHE A 122 0.28 2.76 13.49
N ASP A 123 1.53 3.06 13.15
CA ASP A 123 2.71 2.55 13.87
C ASP A 123 3.19 3.44 15.04
N GLY A 124 2.50 4.54 15.33
CA GLY A 124 2.91 5.54 16.31
C GLY A 124 3.78 6.67 15.73
N ARG A 125 4.21 6.56 14.48
CA ARG A 125 5.09 7.51 13.78
C ARG A 125 4.49 8.08 12.50
N GLY A 126 3.19 7.93 12.32
CA GLY A 126 2.46 8.46 11.16
C GLY A 126 2.49 7.58 9.92
N ASN A 127 2.86 6.31 10.02
CA ASN A 127 2.76 5.36 8.92
C ASN A 127 1.52 4.48 9.09
N TYR A 128 0.86 4.16 8.00
CA TYR A 128 -0.38 3.40 7.98
C TYR A 128 -0.22 2.10 7.19
N ALA A 129 -0.69 1.00 7.75
CA ALA A 129 -0.68 -0.31 7.11
C ALA A 129 -2.10 -0.78 6.81
N LEU A 130 -2.35 -1.17 5.57
CA LEU A 130 -3.61 -1.72 5.09
C LEU A 130 -3.41 -3.13 4.57
N GLY A 131 -4.09 -4.11 5.15
CA GLY A 131 -4.13 -5.48 4.66
C GLY A 131 -5.27 -5.68 3.66
N ILE A 132 -4.95 -6.22 2.49
CA ILE A 132 -5.90 -6.63 1.45
C ILE A 132 -5.88 -8.14 1.36
N LYS A 133 -7.05 -8.77 1.43
CA LYS A 133 -7.17 -10.24 1.39
C LYS A 133 -7.10 -10.83 -0.01
N GLU A 134 -7.50 -10.07 -1.02
CA GLU A 134 -7.66 -10.54 -2.39
C GLU A 134 -7.09 -9.54 -3.40
N GLN A 135 -6.17 -9.97 -4.27
CA GLN A 135 -5.62 -9.10 -5.32
C GLN A 135 -6.63 -8.81 -6.43
N ILE A 136 -7.70 -9.58 -6.52
CA ILE A 136 -8.73 -9.45 -7.56
C ILE A 136 -9.57 -8.17 -7.44
N ILE A 137 -9.47 -7.44 -6.34
CA ILE A 137 -10.14 -6.14 -6.18
C ILE A 137 -9.60 -5.06 -7.12
N PHE A 138 -8.37 -5.23 -7.60
CA PHE A 138 -7.77 -4.30 -8.55
C PHE A 138 -8.31 -4.56 -9.96
N PRO A 139 -8.82 -3.54 -10.66
CA PRO A 139 -9.40 -3.72 -12.00
C PRO A 139 -8.38 -4.17 -13.05
N GLU A 140 -7.10 -3.99 -12.81
CA GLU A 140 -6.01 -4.44 -13.70
C GLU A 140 -5.81 -5.96 -13.70
N ILE A 141 -6.30 -6.64 -12.66
CA ILE A 141 -6.21 -8.10 -12.54
C ILE A 141 -7.43 -8.74 -13.20
N GLU A 142 -7.17 -9.58 -14.20
CA GLU A 142 -8.19 -10.39 -14.85
C GLU A 142 -8.45 -11.65 -14.02
N TYR A 143 -9.69 -11.83 -13.55
CA TYR A 143 -10.09 -12.96 -12.72
C TYR A 143 -9.75 -14.33 -13.36
N ASP A 144 -9.95 -14.45 -14.65
CA ASP A 144 -9.72 -15.71 -15.39
C ASP A 144 -8.25 -16.11 -15.47
N LYS A 145 -7.34 -15.17 -15.30
CA LYS A 145 -5.88 -15.38 -15.33
C LYS A 145 -5.26 -15.60 -13.96
N VAL A 146 -6.05 -15.48 -12.90
CA VAL A 146 -5.58 -15.67 -11.53
C VAL A 146 -5.49 -17.16 -11.21
N ASP A 147 -4.29 -17.63 -10.89
CA ASP A 147 -4.04 -19.01 -10.47
C ASP A 147 -4.45 -19.25 -9.01
N LYS A 148 -4.24 -18.27 -8.15
CA LYS A 148 -4.57 -18.31 -6.73
C LYS A 148 -4.87 -16.92 -6.19
N VAL A 149 -5.87 -16.84 -5.31
CA VAL A 149 -6.14 -15.62 -4.54
C VAL A 149 -5.04 -15.40 -3.51
N ARG A 150 -4.42 -14.21 -3.55
CA ARG A 150 -3.35 -13.80 -2.64
C ARG A 150 -3.69 -12.47 -2.01
N GLY A 151 -3.38 -12.36 -0.72
CA GLY A 151 -3.43 -11.10 -0.03
C GLY A 151 -2.15 -10.29 -0.22
N MET A 152 -2.22 -9.01 0.16
CA MET A 152 -1.09 -8.11 0.16
C MET A 152 -1.21 -7.07 1.25
N ASP A 153 -0.07 -6.51 1.65
CA ASP A 153 0.00 -5.40 2.58
C ASP A 153 0.39 -4.13 1.82
N ILE A 154 -0.35 -3.06 2.06
CA ILE A 154 -0.08 -1.75 1.48
C ILE A 154 0.26 -0.80 2.62
N ILE A 155 1.46 -0.24 2.59
CA ILE A 155 1.98 0.63 3.64
C ILE A 155 2.15 2.04 3.09
N PHE A 156 1.44 3.00 3.71
CA PHE A 156 1.56 4.42 3.43
C PHE A 156 2.59 5.02 4.37
N VAL A 157 3.72 5.42 3.84
CA VAL A 157 4.78 6.09 4.59
C VAL A 157 4.64 7.59 4.39
N THR A 158 4.49 8.31 5.50
CA THR A 158 4.32 9.77 5.51
C THR A 158 5.53 10.46 6.14
N THR A 159 5.60 11.78 6.01
CA THR A 159 6.66 12.60 6.62
C THR A 159 6.30 13.10 8.00
N VAL A 160 5.11 12.79 8.51
CA VAL A 160 4.62 13.25 9.81
C VAL A 160 5.28 12.51 10.98
N LYS A 161 5.18 13.10 12.14
CA LYS A 161 5.73 12.53 13.39
C LYS A 161 4.65 11.86 14.25
N THR A 162 3.38 12.22 14.06
CA THR A 162 2.26 11.75 14.86
C THR A 162 1.20 11.05 14.02
N ASP A 163 0.52 10.07 14.61
CA ASP A 163 -0.55 9.32 13.93
C ASP A 163 -1.78 10.18 13.63
N GLU A 164 -2.04 11.17 14.47
CA GLU A 164 -3.18 12.09 14.29
C GLU A 164 -3.04 12.91 13.01
N GLU A 165 -1.85 13.47 12.75
CA GLU A 165 -1.55 14.20 11.52
C GLU A 165 -1.65 13.30 10.29
N ALA A 166 -1.15 12.07 10.40
CA ALA A 166 -1.22 11.09 9.31
C ALA A 166 -2.65 10.66 9.02
N ARG A 167 -3.47 10.45 10.05
CA ARG A 167 -4.89 10.10 9.92
C ARG A 167 -5.64 11.19 9.18
N GLU A 168 -5.43 12.44 9.53
CA GLU A 168 -6.05 13.58 8.86
C GLU A 168 -5.59 13.69 7.40
N LEU A 169 -4.31 13.50 7.12
CA LEU A 169 -3.77 13.50 5.76
C LEU A 169 -4.45 12.44 4.90
N LEU A 170 -4.53 11.20 5.38
CA LEU A 170 -5.18 10.11 4.66
C LEU A 170 -6.68 10.32 4.51
N ARG A 171 -7.34 10.88 5.52
CA ARG A 171 -8.76 11.25 5.46
C ARG A 171 -9.02 12.27 4.34
N LEU A 172 -8.18 13.26 4.20
CA LEU A 172 -8.28 14.29 3.16
C LEU A 172 -8.03 13.72 1.75
N PHE A 173 -7.21 12.68 1.63
CA PHE A 173 -7.07 11.93 0.38
C PHE A 173 -8.30 11.09 0.02
N GLY A 174 -9.24 10.93 0.94
CA GLY A 174 -10.46 10.15 0.73
C GLY A 174 -10.42 8.72 1.28
N MET A 175 -9.46 8.40 2.14
CA MET A 175 -9.38 7.09 2.77
C MET A 175 -10.66 6.82 3.59
N PRO A 176 -11.38 5.73 3.30
CA PRO A 176 -12.67 5.43 3.95
C PRO A 176 -12.48 4.75 5.31
N PHE A 177 -12.08 5.50 6.32
CA PHE A 177 -11.95 4.98 7.68
C PHE A 177 -13.30 4.59 8.28
N VAL A 178 -13.32 3.52 9.04
CA VAL A 178 -14.47 3.13 9.86
C VAL A 178 -14.70 4.19 10.94
N LYS A 179 -15.96 4.59 11.12
CA LYS A 179 -16.37 5.56 12.16
C LYS A 179 -16.42 4.90 13.54
#